data_1cacbe22828f57ab8b611be9456079c6
#
_entry.id   1cacbe22828f57ab8b611be9456079c6
#
_cell.length_a   1.000
_cell.length_b   1.000
_cell.length_c   1.000
_cell.angle_alpha   90.00
_cell.angle_beta   90.00
_cell.angle_gamma   90.00
#
_symmetry.space_group_name_H-M   'P 1'
#
loop_
_entity.id
_entity.type
_entity.pdbx_description
1 polymer ?
#
loop_
_entity_poly.entity_id
_entity_poly.type
_entity_poly.pdbx_seq_one_letter_code
_entity_poly.pdbx_strand_id
1 'polypeptide(L)'
;QYVAVLDLGKYKILGQTLDDAIGEAFDKVAKMMNLGFPGGPEIEKKAMLGDKNRFVFPLPMIDRKNCDMSFSGLKTAARLTIEKLGTLSEQDICDVAASFQKAVSNIIYKKTKYAINEYEKIASGNTLVVAGGVAANGVLRSTLELVAKEYLYNFVAPPIKLCTDNAAMIAFAGLERFNAGIISDVSFKPRARWSLEDL
;
A
#
# COMPACT_ATOMS: atom_id res chain seq x y z
N GLN A 1 -1.29 5.31 -2.74
CA GLN A 1 -0.93 6.23 -3.84
C GLN A 1 0.47 5.94 -4.33
N TYR A 2 0.71 6.17 -5.62
CA TYR A 2 2.02 6.32 -6.22
C TYR A 2 2.27 7.80 -6.47
N VAL A 3 3.35 8.33 -5.91
CA VAL A 3 3.67 9.76 -5.94
C VAL A 3 5.08 9.93 -6.48
N ALA A 4 5.24 10.71 -7.54
CA ALA A 4 6.52 11.20 -7.98
C ALA A 4 6.89 12.42 -7.13
N VAL A 5 8.02 12.33 -6.44
CA VAL A 5 8.62 13.44 -5.69
C VAL A 5 9.62 14.11 -6.61
N LEU A 6 9.30 15.31 -7.09
CA LEU A 6 10.12 16.05 -8.03
C LEU A 6 11.08 17.03 -7.32
N ASP A 7 10.60 17.58 -6.21
CA ASP A 7 11.33 18.49 -5.33
C ASP A 7 10.55 18.63 -4.01
N LEU A 8 11.09 19.34 -3.03
CA LEU A 8 10.38 19.69 -1.80
C LEU A 8 9.13 20.53 -2.15
N GLY A 9 7.95 20.02 -1.77
CA GLY A 9 6.66 20.64 -2.10
C GLY A 9 6.21 20.48 -3.55
N LYS A 10 6.92 19.70 -4.38
CA LYS A 10 6.55 19.45 -5.77
C LYS A 10 6.31 17.96 -6.00
N TYR A 11 5.06 17.59 -6.00
CA TYR A 11 4.64 16.21 -6.11
C TYR A 11 3.73 16.01 -7.32
N LYS A 12 3.73 14.80 -7.88
CA LYS A 12 2.78 14.39 -8.90
C LYS A 12 2.20 13.03 -8.55
N ILE A 13 0.90 12.92 -8.47
CA ILE A 13 0.21 11.67 -8.24
C ILE A 13 0.18 10.89 -9.57
N LEU A 14 0.86 9.74 -9.61
CA LEU A 14 0.89 8.85 -10.77
C LEU A 14 -0.31 7.90 -10.77
N GLY A 15 -0.82 7.57 -9.60
CA GLY A 15 -2.00 6.72 -9.42
C GLY A 15 -2.33 6.50 -7.96
N GLN A 16 -3.55 6.04 -7.73
CA GLN A 16 -4.09 5.82 -6.39
C GLN A 16 -5.10 4.68 -6.38
N THR A 17 -5.54 4.29 -5.20
CA THR A 17 -6.72 3.44 -5.13
C THR A 17 -7.98 4.25 -5.43
N LEU A 18 -8.90 3.63 -6.19
CA LEU A 18 -10.19 4.25 -6.54
C LEU A 18 -11.29 3.93 -5.53
N ASP A 19 -10.99 3.04 -4.58
CA ASP A 19 -11.92 2.59 -3.55
C ASP A 19 -11.19 2.36 -2.21
N ASP A 20 -11.25 1.16 -1.64
CA ASP A 20 -10.62 0.83 -0.35
C ASP A 20 -9.08 1.03 -0.41
N ALA A 21 -8.49 1.62 0.62
CA ALA A 21 -7.05 1.56 0.80
C ALA A 21 -6.60 0.11 1.08
N ILE A 22 -5.34 -0.21 0.77
CA ILE A 22 -4.81 -1.57 0.98
C ILE A 22 -4.98 -2.01 2.44
N GLY A 23 -4.59 -1.18 3.40
CA GLY A 23 -4.75 -1.48 4.83
C GLY A 23 -6.21 -1.72 5.19
N GLU A 24 -7.11 -0.89 4.69
CA GLU A 24 -8.55 -1.04 4.89
C GLU A 24 -9.08 -2.37 4.29
N ALA A 25 -8.58 -2.80 3.14
CA ALA A 25 -8.94 -4.08 2.56
C ALA A 25 -8.47 -5.25 3.45
N PHE A 26 -7.24 -5.18 4.00
CA PHE A 26 -6.74 -6.14 4.98
C PHE A 26 -7.60 -6.17 6.24
N ASP A 27 -7.92 -5.03 6.82
CA ASP A 27 -8.74 -4.93 8.03
C ASP A 27 -10.13 -5.53 7.83
N LYS A 28 -10.76 -5.23 6.69
CA LYS A 28 -12.09 -5.76 6.36
C LYS A 28 -12.08 -7.28 6.17
N VAL A 29 -11.06 -7.83 5.50
CA VAL A 29 -10.94 -9.29 5.31
C VAL A 29 -10.61 -9.99 6.64
N ALA A 30 -9.72 -9.41 7.45
CA ALA A 30 -9.43 -9.92 8.79
C ALA A 30 -10.69 -9.97 9.67
N LYS A 31 -11.50 -8.90 9.63
CA LYS A 31 -12.78 -8.85 10.36
C LYS A 31 -13.74 -9.96 9.92
N MET A 32 -13.81 -10.27 8.62
CA MET A 32 -14.66 -11.37 8.11
C MET A 32 -14.22 -12.74 8.63
N MET A 33 -12.93 -12.89 8.95
CA MET A 33 -12.35 -14.13 9.52
C MET A 33 -12.22 -14.08 11.06
N ASN A 34 -12.77 -13.05 11.72
CA ASN A 34 -12.68 -12.83 13.17
C ASN A 34 -11.24 -12.76 13.70
N LEU A 35 -10.30 -12.21 12.93
CA LEU A 35 -8.88 -12.12 13.32
C LEU A 35 -8.54 -10.87 14.17
N GLY A 36 -9.51 -9.97 14.40
CA GLY A 36 -9.29 -8.77 15.20
C GLY A 36 -8.80 -7.55 14.37
N PHE A 37 -8.26 -6.58 15.10
CA PHE A 37 -7.76 -5.30 14.56
C PHE A 37 -6.45 -4.91 15.28
N PRO A 38 -5.43 -4.37 14.55
CA PRO A 38 -5.38 -4.15 13.09
C PRO A 38 -5.26 -5.46 12.31
N GLY A 39 -5.97 -5.56 11.17
CA GLY A 39 -6.09 -6.80 10.40
C GLY A 39 -4.84 -7.16 9.59
N GLY A 40 -4.06 -6.17 9.17
CA GLY A 40 -2.86 -6.40 8.35
C GLY A 40 -1.88 -7.39 8.98
N PRO A 41 -1.39 -7.17 10.23
CA PRO A 41 -0.49 -8.09 10.93
C PRO A 41 -1.09 -9.47 11.15
N GLU A 42 -2.39 -9.56 11.44
CA GLU A 42 -3.05 -10.84 11.69
C GLU A 42 -3.20 -11.68 10.42
N ILE A 43 -3.54 -11.05 9.29
CA ILE A 43 -3.53 -11.72 7.98
C ILE A 43 -2.12 -12.19 7.63
N GLU A 44 -1.10 -11.37 7.85
CA GLU A 44 0.29 -11.75 7.56
C GLU A 44 0.71 -12.99 8.36
N LYS A 45 0.43 -13.04 9.66
CA LYS A 45 0.72 -14.20 10.50
C LYS A 45 0.02 -15.47 10.01
N LYS A 46 -1.28 -15.39 9.69
CA LYS A 46 -2.03 -16.54 9.18
C LYS A 46 -1.55 -16.97 7.79
N ALA A 47 -1.24 -16.02 6.94
CA ALA A 47 -0.74 -16.28 5.59
C ALA A 47 0.56 -17.08 5.54
N MET A 48 1.43 -16.95 6.57
CA MET A 48 2.66 -17.74 6.67
C MET A 48 2.40 -19.26 6.79
N LEU A 49 1.23 -19.65 7.29
CA LEU A 49 0.84 -21.04 7.54
C LEU A 49 -0.11 -21.60 6.48
N GLY A 50 -0.50 -20.78 5.49
CA GLY A 50 -1.50 -21.12 4.50
C GLY A 50 -0.94 -21.42 3.10
N ASP A 51 -1.74 -22.14 2.32
CA ASP A 51 -1.49 -22.32 0.89
C ASP A 51 -2.01 -21.12 0.09
N LYS A 52 -1.07 -20.34 -0.41
CA LYS A 52 -1.35 -19.16 -1.26
C LYS A 52 -1.95 -19.48 -2.64
N ASN A 53 -2.07 -20.74 -3.01
CA ASN A 53 -2.60 -21.19 -4.30
C ASN A 53 -3.98 -21.85 -4.18
N ARG A 54 -4.47 -22.09 -2.97
CA ARG A 54 -5.77 -22.76 -2.76
C ARG A 54 -6.92 -21.98 -3.34
N PHE A 55 -6.91 -20.65 -3.20
CA PHE A 55 -7.95 -19.77 -3.75
C PHE A 55 -7.36 -18.83 -4.80
N VAL A 56 -8.05 -18.74 -5.94
CA VAL A 56 -7.67 -17.80 -7.02
C VAL A 56 -8.57 -16.59 -6.91
N PHE A 57 -8.01 -15.50 -6.38
CA PHE A 57 -8.71 -14.23 -6.29
C PHE A 57 -8.50 -13.36 -7.53
N PRO A 58 -9.51 -12.54 -7.90
CA PRO A 58 -9.38 -11.59 -8.99
C PRO A 58 -8.31 -10.54 -8.66
N LEU A 59 -7.71 -9.99 -9.70
CA LEU A 59 -6.75 -8.90 -9.62
C LEU A 59 -7.35 -7.65 -10.29
N PRO A 60 -8.20 -6.87 -9.58
CA PRO A 60 -8.90 -5.76 -10.19
C PRO A 60 -7.94 -4.78 -10.84
N MET A 61 -8.32 -4.26 -12.01
CA MET A 61 -7.57 -3.27 -12.79
C MET A 61 -6.14 -3.67 -13.19
N ILE A 62 -5.72 -4.94 -13.00
CA ILE A 62 -4.34 -5.38 -13.25
C ILE A 62 -3.91 -5.15 -14.71
N ASP A 63 -4.83 -5.24 -15.66
CA ASP A 63 -4.55 -5.09 -17.09
C ASP A 63 -4.68 -3.65 -17.60
N ARG A 64 -5.15 -2.73 -16.77
CA ARG A 64 -5.18 -1.31 -17.11
C ARG A 64 -3.75 -0.76 -17.06
N LYS A 65 -3.33 -0.15 -18.17
CA LYS A 65 -1.99 0.45 -18.32
C LYS A 65 -1.92 1.82 -17.64
N ASN A 66 -2.26 1.87 -16.37
CA ASN A 66 -2.14 3.03 -15.48
C ASN A 66 -1.72 2.56 -14.08
N CYS A 67 -1.45 3.50 -13.19
CA CYS A 67 -1.00 3.23 -11.82
C CYS A 67 -2.15 3.14 -10.81
N ASP A 68 -3.41 3.31 -11.25
CA ASP A 68 -4.56 3.20 -10.34
C ASP A 68 -4.83 1.76 -9.94
N MET A 69 -5.34 1.61 -8.73
CA MET A 69 -5.66 0.33 -8.11
C MET A 69 -7.12 0.30 -7.65
N SER A 70 -7.63 -0.90 -7.41
CA SER A 70 -8.92 -1.14 -6.76
C SER A 70 -8.83 -2.43 -5.94
N PHE A 71 -9.40 -2.42 -4.74
CA PHE A 71 -9.40 -3.56 -3.83
C PHE A 71 -10.82 -4.00 -3.44
N SER A 72 -11.85 -3.25 -3.78
CA SER A 72 -13.25 -3.58 -3.43
C SER A 72 -13.71 -4.89 -4.06
N GLY A 73 -13.34 -5.15 -5.33
CA GLY A 73 -13.64 -6.41 -6.01
C GLY A 73 -12.91 -7.60 -5.38
N LEU A 74 -11.65 -7.43 -5.00
CA LEU A 74 -10.87 -8.44 -4.29
C LEU A 74 -11.45 -8.77 -2.91
N LYS A 75 -11.81 -7.74 -2.12
CA LYS A 75 -12.50 -7.88 -0.84
C LYS A 75 -13.82 -8.64 -0.98
N THR A 76 -14.61 -8.31 -2.01
CA THR A 76 -15.89 -8.98 -2.28
C THR A 76 -15.68 -10.46 -2.61
N ALA A 77 -14.67 -10.79 -3.42
CA ALA A 77 -14.32 -12.18 -3.73
C ALA A 77 -13.88 -12.95 -2.48
N ALA A 78 -13.08 -12.34 -1.61
CA ALA A 78 -12.70 -12.95 -0.33
C ALA A 78 -13.93 -13.21 0.55
N ARG A 79 -14.85 -12.24 0.67
CA ARG A 79 -16.12 -12.40 1.39
C ARG A 79 -16.92 -13.59 0.88
N LEU A 80 -17.17 -13.67 -0.44
CA LEU A 80 -17.93 -14.77 -1.04
C LEU A 80 -17.27 -16.13 -0.83
N THR A 81 -15.93 -16.18 -0.83
CA THR A 81 -15.18 -17.41 -0.54
C THR A 81 -15.38 -17.83 0.91
N ILE A 82 -15.29 -16.91 1.87
CA ILE A 82 -15.53 -17.15 3.29
C ILE A 82 -16.97 -17.62 3.53
N GLU A 83 -17.96 -16.94 2.94
CA GLU A 83 -19.38 -17.31 3.04
C GLU A 83 -19.64 -18.73 2.48
N LYS A 84 -19.02 -19.08 1.36
CA LYS A 84 -19.12 -20.42 0.75
C LYS A 84 -18.52 -21.52 1.60
N LEU A 85 -17.44 -21.25 2.33
CA LEU A 85 -16.80 -22.20 3.25
C LEU A 85 -17.64 -22.43 4.51
N GLY A 86 -18.50 -21.48 4.90
CA GLY A 86 -19.32 -21.57 6.10
C GLY A 86 -18.49 -21.44 7.39
N THR A 87 -18.50 -22.49 8.23
CA THR A 87 -17.66 -22.49 9.45
C THR A 87 -16.19 -22.73 9.05
N LEU A 88 -15.36 -21.71 9.24
CA LEU A 88 -13.95 -21.78 8.88
C LEU A 88 -13.14 -22.64 9.85
N SER A 89 -12.38 -23.58 9.32
CA SER A 89 -11.28 -24.21 10.05
C SER A 89 -10.07 -23.26 10.15
N GLU A 90 -9.14 -23.53 11.05
CA GLU A 90 -7.87 -22.77 11.10
C GLU A 90 -7.13 -22.82 9.78
N GLN A 91 -7.13 -23.94 9.06
CA GLN A 91 -6.48 -24.06 7.77
C GLN A 91 -7.18 -23.22 6.69
N ASP A 92 -8.53 -23.14 6.72
CA ASP A 92 -9.26 -22.27 5.80
C ASP A 92 -8.88 -20.81 5.99
N ILE A 93 -8.76 -20.37 7.23
CA ILE A 93 -8.34 -19.00 7.58
C ILE A 93 -6.92 -18.73 7.04
N CYS A 94 -5.99 -19.65 7.27
CA CYS A 94 -4.61 -19.52 6.79
C CYS A 94 -4.54 -19.45 5.28
N ASP A 95 -5.28 -20.28 4.57
CA ASP A 95 -5.25 -20.36 3.11
C ASP A 95 -5.94 -19.15 2.46
N VAL A 96 -7.06 -18.67 3.03
CA VAL A 96 -7.71 -17.43 2.58
C VAL A 96 -6.74 -16.26 2.78
N ALA A 97 -6.11 -16.15 3.95
CA ALA A 97 -5.15 -15.09 4.25
C ALA A 97 -3.97 -15.11 3.27
N ALA A 98 -3.39 -16.28 3.02
CA ALA A 98 -2.26 -16.46 2.10
C ALA A 98 -2.62 -16.12 0.65
N SER A 99 -3.78 -16.61 0.18
CA SER A 99 -4.26 -16.36 -1.18
C SER A 99 -4.63 -14.88 -1.40
N PHE A 100 -5.26 -14.23 -0.39
CA PHE A 100 -5.58 -12.81 -0.41
C PHE A 100 -4.29 -11.96 -0.47
N GLN A 101 -3.34 -12.21 0.43
CA GLN A 101 -2.07 -11.48 0.45
C GLN A 101 -1.30 -11.63 -0.85
N LYS A 102 -1.29 -12.84 -1.45
CA LYS A 102 -0.72 -13.08 -2.78
C LYS A 102 -1.38 -12.22 -3.86
N ALA A 103 -2.71 -12.11 -3.86
CA ALA A 103 -3.42 -11.29 -4.84
C ALA A 103 -3.05 -9.81 -4.70
N VAL A 104 -3.00 -9.27 -3.49
CA VAL A 104 -2.55 -7.90 -3.22
C VAL A 104 -1.10 -7.71 -3.69
N SER A 105 -0.20 -8.65 -3.37
CA SER A 105 1.20 -8.62 -3.78
C SER A 105 1.35 -8.54 -5.30
N ASN A 106 0.56 -9.33 -6.06
CA ASN A 106 0.58 -9.32 -7.52
C ASN A 106 0.10 -7.98 -8.11
N ILE A 107 -0.94 -7.38 -7.52
CA ILE A 107 -1.42 -6.05 -7.93
C ILE A 107 -0.31 -5.01 -7.69
N ILE A 108 0.26 -4.97 -6.50
CA ILE A 108 1.35 -4.06 -6.12
C ILE A 108 2.55 -4.23 -7.05
N TYR A 109 3.00 -5.47 -7.26
CA TYR A 109 4.11 -5.76 -8.17
C TYR A 109 3.92 -5.13 -9.55
N LYS A 110 2.78 -5.41 -10.18
CA LYS A 110 2.52 -4.91 -11.54
C LYS A 110 2.32 -3.40 -11.60
N LYS A 111 1.60 -2.82 -10.62
CA LYS A 111 1.32 -1.39 -10.58
C LYS A 111 2.56 -0.56 -10.24
N THR A 112 3.45 -1.07 -9.40
CA THR A 112 4.73 -0.40 -9.13
C THR A 112 5.61 -0.33 -10.38
N LYS A 113 5.62 -1.39 -11.20
CA LYS A 113 6.34 -1.37 -12.50
C LYS A 113 5.78 -0.29 -13.43
N TYR A 114 4.45 -0.15 -13.49
CA TYR A 114 3.86 0.96 -14.26
C TYR A 114 4.22 2.33 -13.67
N ALA A 115 4.23 2.46 -12.34
CA ALA A 115 4.56 3.72 -11.69
C ALA A 115 6.01 4.14 -11.95
N ILE A 116 6.96 3.20 -11.92
CA ILE A 116 8.35 3.47 -12.27
C ILE A 116 8.45 3.93 -13.74
N ASN A 117 7.82 3.20 -14.67
CA ASN A 117 7.85 3.58 -16.08
C ASN A 117 7.22 4.97 -16.36
N GLU A 118 6.18 5.35 -15.62
CA GLU A 118 5.58 6.69 -15.72
C GLU A 118 6.48 7.76 -15.08
N TYR A 119 7.14 7.43 -13.97
CA TYR A 119 8.10 8.32 -13.31
C TYR A 119 9.30 8.63 -14.21
N GLU A 120 9.87 7.64 -14.88
CA GLU A 120 11.02 7.79 -15.78
C GLU A 120 10.76 8.70 -16.99
N LYS A 121 9.49 8.94 -17.34
CA LYS A 121 9.11 9.90 -18.36
C LYS A 121 9.20 11.36 -17.91
N ILE A 122 9.20 11.60 -16.61
CA ILE A 122 9.08 12.95 -16.04
C ILE A 122 10.25 13.35 -15.12
N ALA A 123 11.04 12.39 -14.69
CA ALA A 123 12.18 12.61 -13.79
C ALA A 123 13.25 11.53 -13.97
N SER A 124 14.44 11.78 -13.44
CA SER A 124 15.63 10.92 -13.58
C SER A 124 16.11 10.31 -12.25
N GLY A 125 15.32 10.38 -11.18
CA GLY A 125 15.66 9.73 -9.91
C GLY A 125 15.58 8.21 -9.99
N ASN A 126 16.28 7.51 -9.11
CA ASN A 126 16.34 6.05 -9.07
C ASN A 126 16.06 5.49 -7.66
N THR A 127 15.20 6.12 -6.90
CA THR A 127 14.87 5.69 -5.53
C THR A 127 13.37 5.42 -5.39
N LEU A 128 13.03 4.21 -4.96
CA LEU A 128 11.69 3.81 -4.58
C LEU A 128 11.56 3.88 -3.05
N VAL A 129 10.77 4.83 -2.57
CA VAL A 129 10.46 4.99 -1.14
C VAL A 129 9.10 4.37 -0.85
N VAL A 130 9.04 3.54 0.19
CA VAL A 130 7.79 2.91 0.64
C VAL A 130 7.53 3.29 2.08
N ALA A 131 6.37 3.86 2.37
CA ALA A 131 5.98 4.32 3.70
C ALA A 131 4.54 3.91 4.04
N GLY A 132 4.12 4.13 5.29
CA GLY A 132 2.79 3.79 5.80
C GLY A 132 2.62 2.31 6.11
N GLY A 133 1.39 1.88 6.42
CA GLY A 133 1.07 0.52 6.86
C GLY A 133 1.47 -0.60 5.88
N VAL A 134 1.49 -0.31 4.58
CA VAL A 134 1.95 -1.26 3.54
C VAL A 134 3.43 -1.61 3.73
N ALA A 135 4.25 -0.64 4.14
CA ALA A 135 5.68 -0.87 4.40
C ALA A 135 5.95 -1.74 5.64
N ALA A 136 4.95 -1.90 6.52
CA ALA A 136 5.04 -2.77 7.69
C ALA A 136 4.80 -4.25 7.36
N ASN A 137 4.07 -4.57 6.27
CA ASN A 137 3.86 -5.95 5.84
C ASN A 137 5.10 -6.47 5.09
N GLY A 138 5.73 -7.51 5.62
CA GLY A 138 7.00 -8.05 5.11
C GLY A 138 6.90 -8.60 3.69
N VAL A 139 5.79 -9.24 3.32
CA VAL A 139 5.58 -9.80 1.96
C VAL A 139 5.42 -8.67 0.95
N LEU A 140 4.64 -7.65 1.27
CA LEU A 140 4.46 -6.50 0.38
C LEU A 140 5.77 -5.70 0.26
N ARG A 141 6.49 -5.52 1.37
CA ARG A 141 7.82 -4.90 1.37
C ARG A 141 8.80 -5.64 0.48
N SER A 142 8.89 -6.97 0.63
CA SER A 142 9.78 -7.80 -0.21
C SER A 142 9.37 -7.77 -1.69
N THR A 143 8.07 -7.67 -1.98
CA THR A 143 7.57 -7.51 -3.36
C THR A 143 8.04 -6.20 -3.97
N LEU A 144 7.97 -5.11 -3.22
CA LEU A 144 8.41 -3.78 -3.68
C LEU A 144 9.93 -3.69 -3.81
N GLU A 145 10.67 -4.32 -2.90
CA GLU A 145 12.13 -4.45 -2.97
C GLU A 145 12.56 -5.24 -4.23
N LEU A 146 11.83 -6.32 -4.57
CA LEU A 146 12.06 -7.08 -5.80
C LEU A 146 11.88 -6.19 -7.04
N VAL A 147 10.79 -5.41 -7.11
CA VAL A 147 10.56 -4.48 -8.22
C VAL A 147 11.67 -3.43 -8.30
N ALA A 148 12.07 -2.84 -7.18
CA ALA A 148 13.17 -1.87 -7.13
C ALA A 148 14.46 -2.48 -7.70
N LYS A 149 14.80 -3.72 -7.32
CA LYS A 149 15.95 -4.44 -7.83
C LYS A 149 15.87 -4.71 -9.34
N GLU A 150 14.71 -5.09 -9.86
CA GLU A 150 14.50 -5.33 -11.29
C GLU A 150 14.72 -4.07 -12.14
N TYR A 151 14.41 -2.90 -11.58
CA TYR A 151 14.57 -1.60 -12.26
C TYR A 151 15.85 -0.86 -11.87
N LEU A 152 16.73 -1.49 -11.08
CA LEU A 152 17.98 -0.89 -10.57
C LEU A 152 17.74 0.37 -9.72
N TYR A 153 16.61 0.38 -8.99
CA TYR A 153 16.27 1.44 -8.05
C TYR A 153 16.79 1.13 -6.64
N ASN A 154 17.22 2.17 -5.94
CA ASN A 154 17.46 2.08 -4.50
C ASN A 154 16.12 1.91 -3.78
N PHE A 155 16.01 0.87 -2.96
CA PHE A 155 14.82 0.67 -2.12
C PHE A 155 15.02 1.28 -0.75
N VAL A 156 14.10 2.14 -0.34
CA VAL A 156 14.12 2.81 0.97
C VAL A 156 12.76 2.63 1.66
N ALA A 157 12.78 2.13 2.88
CA ALA A 157 11.60 2.07 3.73
C ALA A 157 11.98 2.40 5.17
N PRO A 158 11.13 3.14 5.91
CA PRO A 158 11.42 3.46 7.29
C PRO A 158 11.44 2.20 8.17
N PRO A 159 12.07 2.25 9.36
CA PRO A 159 11.89 1.22 10.38
C PRO A 159 10.39 0.99 10.65
N ILE A 160 10.00 -0.26 10.91
CA ILE A 160 8.59 -0.64 11.07
C ILE A 160 7.85 0.24 12.09
N LYS A 161 8.52 0.59 13.21
CA LYS A 161 7.97 1.47 14.25
C LYS A 161 7.61 2.89 13.77
N LEU A 162 8.15 3.32 12.62
CA LEU A 162 7.87 4.61 12.01
C LEU A 162 6.95 4.51 10.78
N CYS A 163 6.43 3.32 10.45
CA CYS A 163 5.49 3.13 9.35
C CYS A 163 4.05 3.55 9.68
N THR A 164 3.75 3.80 10.96
CA THR A 164 2.47 4.36 11.44
C THR A 164 2.62 5.85 11.71
N ASP A 165 1.50 6.54 11.95
CA ASP A 165 1.49 7.95 12.29
C ASP A 165 2.37 8.22 13.51
N ASN A 166 3.26 9.20 13.38
CA ASN A 166 4.17 9.58 14.45
C ASN A 166 4.57 11.06 14.35
N ALA A 167 4.86 11.67 15.50
CA ALA A 167 5.22 13.08 15.57
C ALA A 167 6.57 13.39 14.90
N ALA A 168 7.49 12.42 14.85
CA ALA A 168 8.83 12.64 14.28
C ALA A 168 8.77 12.94 12.78
N MET A 169 7.91 12.24 12.01
CA MET A 169 7.76 12.49 10.58
C MET A 169 7.20 13.89 10.30
N ILE A 170 6.27 14.36 11.13
CA ILE A 170 5.66 15.69 10.99
C ILE A 170 6.68 16.78 11.37
N ALA A 171 7.41 16.58 12.46
CA ALA A 171 8.45 17.52 12.88
C ALA A 171 9.57 17.63 11.83
N PHE A 172 10.00 16.50 11.26
CA PHE A 172 11.01 16.50 10.22
C PHE A 172 10.54 17.20 8.94
N ALA A 173 9.33 16.88 8.46
CA ALA A 173 8.74 17.54 7.30
C ALA A 173 8.59 19.07 7.52
N GLY A 174 8.19 19.46 8.75
CA GLY A 174 8.11 20.88 9.14
C GLY A 174 9.47 21.57 9.13
N LEU A 175 10.52 20.89 9.63
CA LEU A 175 11.88 21.42 9.64
C LEU A 175 12.42 21.63 8.21
N GLU A 176 12.22 20.67 7.32
CA GLU A 176 12.65 20.77 5.92
C GLU A 176 11.95 21.94 5.20
N ARG A 177 10.64 22.10 5.41
CA ARG A 177 9.89 23.23 4.87
C ARG A 177 10.36 24.57 5.45
N PHE A 178 10.61 24.63 6.77
CA PHE A 178 11.11 25.83 7.44
C PHE A 178 12.48 26.24 6.88
N ASN A 179 13.41 25.28 6.72
CA ASN A 179 14.74 25.54 6.16
C ASN A 179 14.67 26.03 4.70
N ALA A 180 13.67 25.60 3.95
CA ALA A 180 13.40 26.07 2.59
C ALA A 180 12.63 27.41 2.53
N GLY A 181 12.32 28.03 3.66
CA GLY A 181 11.56 29.29 3.74
C GLY A 181 10.05 29.10 3.45
N ILE A 182 9.54 27.87 3.43
CA ILE A 182 8.13 27.56 3.19
C ILE A 182 7.41 27.58 4.53
N ILE A 183 6.88 28.74 4.90
CA ILE A 183 6.15 28.95 6.15
C ILE A 183 4.71 29.34 5.85
N SER A 184 3.80 28.96 6.72
CA SER A 184 2.38 29.32 6.65
C SER A 184 2.05 30.40 7.66
N ASP A 185 1.05 31.22 7.34
CA ASP A 185 0.43 32.13 8.31
C ASP A 185 -0.23 31.32 9.42
N VAL A 186 -0.27 31.88 10.63
CA VAL A 186 -0.95 31.30 11.80
C VAL A 186 -2.47 31.23 11.65
N SER A 187 -3.03 31.93 10.68
CA SER A 187 -4.47 31.94 10.37
C SER A 187 -4.89 30.81 9.40
N PHE A 188 -3.98 29.93 8.97
CA PHE A 188 -4.34 28.83 8.07
C PHE A 188 -5.42 27.92 8.68
N LYS A 189 -6.32 27.42 7.82
CA LYS A 189 -7.39 26.52 8.23
C LYS A 189 -7.03 25.07 7.88
N PRO A 190 -7.33 24.09 8.76
CA PRO A 190 -7.14 22.68 8.43
C PRO A 190 -8.03 22.29 7.24
N ARG A 191 -7.50 21.45 6.35
CA ARG A 191 -8.22 20.91 5.19
C ARG A 191 -8.37 19.41 5.36
N ALA A 192 -9.60 18.92 5.42
CA ALA A 192 -9.89 17.50 5.61
C ALA A 192 -9.43 16.63 4.41
N ARG A 193 -9.42 17.21 3.21
CA ARG A 193 -8.87 16.61 2.00
C ARG A 193 -7.98 17.63 1.31
N TRP A 194 -6.71 17.32 1.26
CA TRP A 194 -5.72 18.17 0.62
C TRP A 194 -4.85 17.30 -0.29
N SER A 195 -4.87 17.59 -1.58
CA SER A 195 -4.01 16.90 -2.53
C SER A 195 -2.54 17.24 -2.28
N LEU A 196 -1.66 16.27 -2.43
CA LEU A 196 -0.21 16.52 -2.42
C LEU A 196 0.24 17.44 -3.57
N GLU A 197 -0.53 17.49 -4.65
CA GLU A 197 -0.25 18.36 -5.80
C GLU A 197 -0.61 19.85 -5.54
N ASP A 198 -1.33 20.13 -4.44
CA ASP A 198 -1.75 21.48 -4.04
C ASP A 198 -0.88 22.05 -2.89
N LEU A 199 0.27 21.45 -2.60
CA LEU A 199 1.19 21.85 -1.52
C LEU A 199 2.10 23.01 -1.92
#